data_2aec0d5601f2f788e0efeffc302eae1f
#
_entry.id   2aec0d5601f2f788e0efeffc302eae1f
#
_cell.length_a   1.000
_cell.length_b   1.000
_cell.length_c   1.000
_cell.angle_alpha   90.00
_cell.angle_beta   90.00
_cell.angle_gamma   90.00
#
_symmetry.space_group_name_H-M   'P 1'
#
loop_
_entity.id
_entity.type
_entity.pdbx_description
1 polymer ?
#
loop_
_entity_poly.entity_id
_entity_poly.type
_entity_poly.pdbx_seq_one_letter_code
_entity_poly.pdbx_strand_id
1 'polypeptide(L)'
;MPADARPRLARTRGAPLPIARDALLPYLRLVRAPAAFSALGDPLAGLLAGGRVPTAGRAARLSASSALIYLAGMALNDLADREEDARDRPERPIPSGAVSPKAAAIVGGSLLLAGVVAANRAGARWTGPALAGLVLAYDFGLKRSETLGPIAMGGCRALSLMMGVEAARSRRRWSRASFSRGAESALLLGAYVAGLTLLARSETGAARERELRGGAALAGAALLAAAVRGAPGSLPWSVAAAGLAGPAVARALREPAPSTVGPAVGALIRAIPALDGALAVPRRPAPALVLLSLLGLTRWGRTLIPIS
;
A
#
# COMPACT_ATOMS: atom_id res chain seq x y z
N MET A 1 -32.56 25.21 -63.98
CA MET A 1 -32.66 25.40 -62.52
C MET A 1 -32.22 24.12 -61.88
N PRO A 2 -31.04 24.02 -61.26
CA PRO A 2 -30.64 22.85 -60.47
C PRO A 2 -30.91 23.10 -58.98
N ALA A 3 -31.31 22.02 -58.30
CA ALA A 3 -31.78 21.93 -56.95
C ALA A 3 -30.70 22.15 -55.90
N ASP A 4 -31.14 22.79 -54.85
CA ASP A 4 -30.50 23.19 -53.62
C ASP A 4 -29.97 21.95 -52.82
N ALA A 5 -28.67 21.78 -52.77
CA ALA A 5 -28.02 20.74 -51.96
C ALA A 5 -27.57 21.36 -50.61
N ARG A 6 -28.43 21.24 -49.59
CA ARG A 6 -28.05 21.60 -48.20
C ARG A 6 -27.05 20.62 -47.65
N PRO A 7 -25.91 21.03 -47.04
CA PRO A 7 -24.99 20.15 -46.42
C PRO A 7 -25.59 19.57 -45.13
N ARG A 8 -25.63 18.21 -45.02
CA ARG A 8 -25.97 17.49 -43.80
C ARG A 8 -24.85 17.70 -42.78
N LEU A 9 -25.14 18.45 -41.73
CA LEU A 9 -24.29 18.52 -40.56
C LEU A 9 -24.19 17.14 -39.92
N ALA A 10 -23.05 16.48 -40.09
CA ALA A 10 -22.71 15.27 -39.36
C ALA A 10 -22.60 15.62 -37.86
N ARG A 11 -23.56 15.11 -37.07
CA ARG A 11 -23.44 15.08 -35.59
C ARG A 11 -22.25 14.23 -35.20
N THR A 12 -21.13 14.86 -34.92
CA THR A 12 -20.02 14.21 -34.21
C THR A 12 -20.50 13.93 -32.80
N ARG A 13 -20.75 12.62 -32.50
CA ARG A 13 -20.98 12.14 -31.14
C ARG A 13 -19.79 12.55 -30.30
N GLY A 14 -20.05 13.24 -29.19
CA GLY A 14 -19.10 13.86 -28.31
C GLY A 14 -17.97 12.92 -27.89
N ALA A 15 -16.76 13.21 -28.34
CA ALA A 15 -15.57 12.79 -27.65
C ALA A 15 -15.56 13.47 -26.26
N PRO A 16 -15.28 12.75 -25.18
CA PRO A 16 -15.18 13.38 -23.87
C PRO A 16 -14.08 14.46 -23.91
N LEU A 17 -14.38 15.61 -23.34
CA LEU A 17 -13.54 16.79 -23.35
C LEU A 17 -12.10 16.43 -22.91
N PRO A 18 -11.07 16.67 -23.74
CA PRO A 18 -9.66 16.35 -23.43
C PRO A 18 -9.14 17.12 -22.22
N ILE A 19 -9.73 18.24 -21.86
CA ILE A 19 -9.34 19.16 -20.78
C ILE A 19 -9.38 18.50 -19.38
N ALA A 20 -10.31 17.57 -19.13
CA ALA A 20 -10.44 16.97 -17.80
C ALA A 20 -9.35 15.90 -17.50
N ARG A 21 -8.84 15.23 -18.53
CA ARG A 21 -7.84 14.16 -18.37
C ARG A 21 -6.45 14.72 -18.07
N ASP A 22 -6.07 15.79 -18.77
CA ASP A 22 -4.76 16.43 -18.62
C ASP A 22 -4.65 17.16 -17.27
N ALA A 23 -5.75 17.74 -16.77
CA ALA A 23 -5.79 18.39 -15.47
C ALA A 23 -5.72 17.39 -14.29
N LEU A 24 -6.23 16.15 -14.43
CA LEU A 24 -6.27 15.14 -13.36
C LEU A 24 -4.96 14.33 -13.28
N LEU A 25 -4.26 14.14 -14.38
CA LEU A 25 -3.09 13.28 -14.47
C LEU A 25 -1.96 13.67 -13.49
N PRO A 26 -1.61 14.97 -13.28
CA PRO A 26 -0.62 15.36 -12.29
C PRO A 26 -1.00 14.93 -10.85
N TYR A 27 -2.28 15.03 -10.49
CA TYR A 27 -2.76 14.60 -9.18
C TYR A 27 -2.74 13.07 -9.01
N LEU A 28 -3.07 12.31 -10.06
CA LEU A 28 -2.96 10.84 -10.03
C LEU A 28 -1.51 10.38 -9.90
N ARG A 29 -0.57 11.11 -10.51
CA ARG A 29 0.88 10.88 -10.34
C ARG A 29 1.32 11.24 -8.92
N LEU A 30 0.92 12.40 -8.40
CA LEU A 30 1.22 12.85 -7.04
C LEU A 30 0.85 11.79 -5.99
N VAL A 31 -0.37 11.24 -6.07
CA VAL A 31 -0.84 10.22 -5.12
C VAL A 31 -0.38 8.80 -5.45
N ARG A 32 0.36 8.60 -6.55
CA ARG A 32 0.81 7.28 -7.03
C ARG A 32 -0.32 6.24 -7.02
N ALA A 33 -1.48 6.61 -7.57
CA ALA A 33 -2.72 5.87 -7.47
C ALA A 33 -2.62 4.34 -7.67
N PRO A 34 -1.82 3.79 -8.63
CA PRO A 34 -1.68 2.34 -8.79
C PRO A 34 -1.03 1.62 -7.60
N ALA A 35 -0.23 2.30 -6.79
CA ALA A 35 0.45 1.69 -5.65
C ALA A 35 -0.49 1.45 -4.45
N ALA A 36 -1.61 2.20 -4.37
CA ALA A 36 -2.60 2.06 -3.30
C ALA A 36 -3.22 0.66 -3.22
N PHE A 37 -3.25 -0.10 -4.33
CA PHE A 37 -3.78 -1.47 -4.34
C PHE A 37 -3.07 -2.41 -3.37
N SER A 38 -1.78 -2.18 -3.07
CA SER A 38 -1.04 -2.98 -2.10
C SER A 38 -1.51 -2.80 -0.66
N ALA A 39 -2.21 -1.69 -0.34
CA ALA A 39 -2.68 -1.38 1.00
C ALA A 39 -4.13 -1.80 1.27
N LEU A 40 -4.88 -2.22 0.24
CA LEU A 40 -6.29 -2.60 0.36
C LEU A 40 -6.50 -3.88 1.18
N GLY A 41 -5.52 -4.80 1.15
CA GLY A 41 -5.60 -6.13 1.75
C GLY A 41 -5.44 -6.14 3.26
N ASP A 42 -4.55 -5.29 3.80
CA ASP A 42 -4.18 -5.30 5.22
C ASP A 42 -5.38 -5.28 6.17
N PRO A 43 -6.33 -4.32 6.08
CA PRO A 43 -7.42 -4.29 7.03
C PRO A 43 -8.42 -5.44 6.83
N LEU A 44 -8.48 -6.04 5.63
CA LEU A 44 -9.27 -7.24 5.39
C LEU A 44 -8.63 -8.46 6.06
N ALA A 45 -7.31 -8.60 5.91
CA ALA A 45 -6.54 -9.62 6.62
C ALA A 45 -6.72 -9.50 8.13
N GLY A 46 -6.64 -8.27 8.67
CA GLY A 46 -6.87 -7.99 10.08
C GLY A 46 -8.29 -8.35 10.56
N LEU A 47 -9.31 -8.06 9.77
CA LEU A 47 -10.70 -8.41 10.09
C LEU A 47 -10.90 -9.93 10.16
N LEU A 48 -10.29 -10.66 9.23
CA LEU A 48 -10.31 -12.13 9.19
C LEU A 48 -9.50 -12.75 10.34
N ALA A 49 -8.28 -12.25 10.61
CA ALA A 49 -7.46 -12.66 11.74
C ALA A 49 -8.16 -12.42 13.08
N GLY A 50 -8.92 -11.33 13.20
CA GLY A 50 -9.82 -11.02 14.31
C GLY A 50 -11.03 -11.95 14.44
N GLY A 51 -11.18 -12.94 13.54
CA GLY A 51 -12.22 -13.96 13.57
C GLY A 51 -13.54 -13.56 12.93
N ARG A 52 -13.56 -12.56 12.07
CA ARG A 52 -14.78 -12.04 11.46
C ARG A 52 -14.76 -12.09 9.93
N VAL A 53 -15.82 -12.68 9.36
CA VAL A 53 -16.08 -12.57 7.93
C VAL A 53 -16.62 -11.17 7.63
N PRO A 54 -16.02 -10.42 6.67
CA PRO A 54 -16.45 -9.08 6.32
C PRO A 54 -17.83 -9.08 5.66
N THR A 55 -18.68 -8.09 6.02
CA THR A 55 -19.78 -7.68 5.14
C THR A 55 -19.19 -6.77 4.05
N ALA A 56 -19.77 -6.77 2.84
CA ALA A 56 -19.30 -5.97 1.73
C ALA A 56 -19.11 -4.48 2.10
N GLY A 57 -20.07 -3.87 2.79
CA GLY A 57 -19.99 -2.48 3.20
C GLY A 57 -18.91 -2.18 4.24
N ARG A 58 -18.56 -3.14 5.13
CA ARG A 58 -17.45 -2.97 6.09
C ARG A 58 -16.11 -3.17 5.39
N ALA A 59 -16.00 -4.20 4.56
CA ALA A 59 -14.82 -4.44 3.74
C ALA A 59 -14.48 -3.20 2.91
N ALA A 60 -15.47 -2.67 2.17
CA ALA A 60 -15.28 -1.48 1.34
C ALA A 60 -14.80 -0.27 2.15
N ARG A 61 -15.40 0.01 3.34
CA ARG A 61 -14.97 1.14 4.18
C ARG A 61 -13.56 0.97 4.74
N LEU A 62 -13.18 -0.23 5.16
CA LEU A 62 -11.83 -0.51 5.67
C LEU A 62 -10.79 -0.39 4.56
N SER A 63 -11.04 -1.01 3.41
CA SER A 63 -10.13 -0.91 2.26
C SER A 63 -10.03 0.53 1.74
N ALA A 64 -11.15 1.25 1.66
CA ALA A 64 -11.17 2.67 1.30
C ALA A 64 -10.37 3.52 2.30
N SER A 65 -10.53 3.28 3.61
CA SER A 65 -9.74 3.98 4.64
C SER A 65 -8.25 3.79 4.44
N SER A 66 -7.80 2.54 4.30
CA SER A 66 -6.38 2.22 4.07
C SER A 66 -5.85 2.85 2.79
N ALA A 67 -6.61 2.77 1.69
CA ALA A 67 -6.22 3.38 0.43
C ALA A 67 -6.13 4.91 0.53
N LEU A 68 -7.12 5.57 1.13
CA LEU A 68 -7.15 7.02 1.26
C LEU A 68 -5.98 7.52 2.12
N ILE A 69 -5.67 6.86 3.24
CA ILE A 69 -4.52 7.21 4.09
C ILE A 69 -3.21 6.97 3.33
N TYR A 70 -3.11 5.88 2.54
CA TYR A 70 -1.93 5.60 1.71
C TYR A 70 -1.72 6.69 0.64
N LEU A 71 -2.77 7.04 -0.10
CA LEU A 71 -2.73 8.10 -1.12
C LEU A 71 -2.39 9.46 -0.50
N ALA A 72 -2.91 9.74 0.69
CA ALA A 72 -2.56 10.93 1.47
C ALA A 72 -1.06 10.97 1.79
N GLY A 73 -0.51 9.85 2.29
CA GLY A 73 0.92 9.72 2.57
C GLY A 73 1.77 9.99 1.33
N MET A 74 1.40 9.48 0.15
CA MET A 74 2.15 9.77 -1.08
C MET A 74 2.19 11.27 -1.40
N ALA A 75 1.05 11.96 -1.33
CA ALA A 75 0.99 13.41 -1.58
C ALA A 75 1.76 14.22 -0.54
N LEU A 76 1.65 13.85 0.74
CA LEU A 76 2.33 14.53 1.85
C LEU A 76 3.83 14.23 1.86
N ASN A 77 4.23 13.04 1.43
CA ASN A 77 5.64 12.69 1.25
C ASN A 77 6.30 13.56 0.18
N ASP A 78 5.67 13.69 -1.00
CA ASP A 78 6.19 14.55 -2.08
C ASP A 78 6.21 16.03 -1.65
N LEU A 79 5.24 16.47 -0.82
CA LEU A 79 5.25 17.81 -0.22
C LEU A 79 6.41 18.01 0.77
N ALA A 80 6.69 17.02 1.61
CA ALA A 80 7.78 17.06 2.59
C ALA A 80 9.16 17.04 1.92
N ASP A 81 9.29 16.33 0.79
CA ASP A 81 10.53 16.17 0.03
C ASP A 81 10.72 17.20 -1.11
N ARG A 82 9.82 18.18 -1.26
CA ARG A 82 9.79 19.10 -2.40
C ARG A 82 11.13 19.76 -2.74
N GLU A 83 11.94 20.09 -1.72
CA GLU A 83 13.24 20.75 -1.90
C GLU A 83 14.34 19.77 -2.36
N GLU A 84 14.29 18.53 -1.89
CA GLU A 84 15.14 17.44 -2.32
C GLU A 84 14.77 17.00 -3.74
N ASP A 85 13.47 16.79 -3.98
CA ASP A 85 12.94 16.41 -5.29
C ASP A 85 13.18 17.48 -6.37
N ALA A 86 13.24 18.77 -6.01
CA ALA A 86 13.59 19.82 -6.97
C ALA A 86 15.02 19.68 -7.51
N ARG A 87 15.91 19.05 -6.75
CA ARG A 87 17.30 18.78 -7.17
C ARG A 87 17.44 17.45 -7.89
N ASP A 88 16.82 16.39 -7.34
CA ASP A 88 17.08 15.01 -7.73
C ASP A 88 16.06 14.48 -8.74
N ARG A 89 14.83 15.04 -8.76
CA ARG A 89 13.68 14.56 -9.55
C ARG A 89 12.79 15.72 -9.99
N PRO A 90 13.32 16.65 -10.80
CA PRO A 90 12.61 17.88 -11.21
C PRO A 90 11.33 17.63 -12.02
N GLU A 91 11.17 16.41 -12.58
CA GLU A 91 9.99 15.97 -13.32
C GLU A 91 8.78 15.62 -12.44
N ARG A 92 8.95 15.51 -11.10
CA ARG A 92 7.84 15.24 -10.18
C ARG A 92 6.80 16.35 -10.19
N PRO A 93 5.52 16.04 -9.84
CA PRO A 93 4.41 16.99 -9.96
C PRO A 93 4.59 18.33 -9.23
N ILE A 94 5.24 18.34 -8.04
CA ILE A 94 5.46 19.57 -7.28
C ILE A 94 6.64 20.38 -7.84
N PRO A 95 7.85 19.81 -8.01
CA PRO A 95 8.99 20.52 -8.58
C PRO A 95 8.74 21.05 -9.99
N SER A 96 8.06 20.28 -10.84
CA SER A 96 7.72 20.70 -12.21
C SER A 96 6.69 21.83 -12.29
N GLY A 97 6.07 22.21 -11.15
CA GLY A 97 4.99 23.20 -11.10
C GLY A 97 3.62 22.69 -11.55
N ALA A 98 3.49 21.40 -11.94
CA ALA A 98 2.23 20.81 -12.37
C ALA A 98 1.19 20.74 -11.22
N VAL A 99 1.66 20.67 -9.97
CA VAL A 99 0.84 20.77 -8.76
C VAL A 99 1.50 21.74 -7.77
N SER A 100 0.77 22.76 -7.32
CA SER A 100 1.31 23.68 -6.30
C SER A 100 1.46 22.99 -4.94
N PRO A 101 2.45 23.37 -4.10
CA PRO A 101 2.60 22.83 -2.74
C PRO A 101 1.33 22.99 -1.90
N LYS A 102 0.61 24.10 -2.06
CA LYS A 102 -0.68 24.34 -1.39
C LYS A 102 -1.75 23.34 -1.83
N ALA A 103 -1.85 23.07 -3.14
CA ALA A 103 -2.80 22.08 -3.67
C ALA A 103 -2.45 20.67 -3.18
N ALA A 104 -1.16 20.28 -3.15
CA ALA A 104 -0.72 19.01 -2.61
C ALA A 104 -1.07 18.85 -1.14
N ALA A 105 -0.88 19.89 -0.32
CA ALA A 105 -1.28 19.91 1.10
C ALA A 105 -2.79 19.73 1.28
N ILE A 106 -3.61 20.41 0.49
CA ILE A 106 -5.08 20.30 0.54
C ILE A 106 -5.51 18.89 0.14
N VAL A 107 -4.98 18.34 -0.96
CA VAL A 107 -5.31 16.99 -1.43
C VAL A 107 -4.88 15.96 -0.39
N GLY A 108 -3.63 16.00 0.09
CA GLY A 108 -3.13 15.07 1.09
C GLY A 108 -3.93 15.15 2.40
N GLY A 109 -4.18 16.35 2.92
CA GLY A 109 -4.97 16.56 4.13
C GLY A 109 -6.42 16.09 4.01
N SER A 110 -7.06 16.36 2.87
CA SER A 110 -8.44 15.92 2.61
C SER A 110 -8.56 14.40 2.51
N LEU A 111 -7.61 13.75 1.82
CA LEU A 111 -7.55 12.29 1.72
C LEU A 111 -7.30 11.65 3.09
N LEU A 112 -6.40 12.22 3.89
CA LEU A 112 -6.10 11.74 5.24
C LEU A 112 -7.34 11.79 6.14
N LEU A 113 -8.03 12.94 6.14
CA LEU A 113 -9.27 13.13 6.90
C LEU A 113 -10.36 12.16 6.44
N ALA A 114 -10.58 12.03 5.13
CA ALA A 114 -11.54 11.10 4.57
C ALA A 114 -11.23 9.64 4.95
N GLY A 115 -9.94 9.27 4.97
CA GLY A 115 -9.49 7.96 5.41
C GLY A 115 -9.78 7.70 6.89
N VAL A 116 -9.52 8.66 7.77
CA VAL A 116 -9.86 8.57 9.21
C VAL A 116 -11.37 8.48 9.42
N VAL A 117 -12.16 9.25 8.70
CA VAL A 117 -13.64 9.18 8.78
C VAL A 117 -14.14 7.80 8.33
N ALA A 118 -13.56 7.25 7.25
CA ALA A 118 -13.91 5.91 6.77
C ALA A 118 -13.56 4.83 7.80
N ALA A 119 -12.37 4.92 8.45
CA ALA A 119 -11.95 4.04 9.55
C ALA A 119 -12.95 4.08 10.71
N ASN A 120 -13.31 5.27 11.17
CA ASN A 120 -14.28 5.46 12.24
C ASN A 120 -15.63 4.82 11.93
N ARG A 121 -16.14 5.03 10.71
CA ARG A 121 -17.40 4.44 10.24
C ARG A 121 -17.33 2.92 10.08
N ALA A 122 -16.14 2.36 9.90
CA ALA A 122 -15.91 0.92 9.87
C ALA A 122 -15.75 0.28 11.26
N GLY A 123 -15.53 1.10 12.31
CA GLY A 123 -15.35 0.67 13.69
C GLY A 123 -13.87 0.65 14.15
N ALA A 124 -12.96 1.26 13.39
CA ALA A 124 -11.55 1.42 13.71
C ALA A 124 -11.26 2.84 14.22
N ARG A 125 -11.79 3.15 15.42
CA ARG A 125 -11.80 4.51 15.99
C ARG A 125 -10.45 4.97 16.54
N TRP A 126 -9.59 4.04 16.91
CA TRP A 126 -8.27 4.31 17.49
C TRP A 126 -7.15 4.07 16.50
N THR A 127 -7.20 2.94 15.79
CA THR A 127 -6.15 2.56 14.86
C THR A 127 -6.12 3.41 13.60
N GLY A 128 -7.27 3.88 13.11
CA GLY A 128 -7.33 4.80 11.96
C GLY A 128 -6.62 6.14 12.22
N PRO A 129 -6.97 6.89 13.27
CA PRO A 129 -6.25 8.11 13.66
C PRO A 129 -4.78 7.86 14.01
N ALA A 130 -4.45 6.74 14.68
CA ALA A 130 -3.07 6.36 14.98
C ALA A 130 -2.24 6.13 13.71
N LEU A 131 -2.81 5.45 12.70
CA LEU A 131 -2.18 5.28 11.39
C LEU A 131 -1.94 6.62 10.71
N ALA A 132 -2.93 7.51 10.68
CA ALA A 132 -2.80 8.83 10.09
C ALA A 132 -1.70 9.65 10.78
N GLY A 133 -1.63 9.63 12.12
CA GLY A 133 -0.57 10.29 12.90
C GLY A 133 0.81 9.71 12.60
N LEU A 134 0.93 8.38 12.47
CA LEU A 134 2.20 7.73 12.15
C LEU A 134 2.66 8.03 10.72
N VAL A 135 1.74 8.13 9.75
CA VAL A 135 2.05 8.56 8.37
C VAL A 135 2.61 9.98 8.38
N LEU A 136 1.98 10.92 9.09
CA LEU A 136 2.51 12.28 9.23
C LEU A 136 3.90 12.29 9.88
N ALA A 137 4.07 11.56 10.99
CA ALA A 137 5.36 11.48 11.67
C ALA A 137 6.45 10.87 10.77
N TYR A 138 6.10 9.87 9.97
CA TYR A 138 6.99 9.28 8.98
C TYR A 138 7.41 10.30 7.92
N ASP A 139 6.45 10.93 7.25
CA ASP A 139 6.72 11.81 6.11
C ASP A 139 7.51 13.06 6.51
N PHE A 140 7.20 13.66 7.66
CA PHE A 140 7.82 14.91 8.11
C PHE A 140 9.03 14.73 9.03
N GLY A 141 9.40 13.49 9.41
CA GLY A 141 10.54 13.31 10.31
C GLY A 141 11.17 11.91 10.28
N LEU A 142 10.42 10.87 10.65
CA LEU A 142 10.98 9.56 10.98
C LEU A 142 11.68 8.87 9.79
N LYS A 143 11.25 9.14 8.56
CA LYS A 143 11.84 8.54 7.33
C LYS A 143 13.33 8.87 7.15
N ARG A 144 13.81 9.98 7.71
CA ARG A 144 15.21 10.38 7.64
C ARG A 144 16.12 9.54 8.54
N SER A 145 15.56 8.90 9.55
CA SER A 145 16.30 8.02 10.46
C SER A 145 16.52 6.64 9.81
N GLU A 146 17.75 6.13 9.91
CA GLU A 146 18.10 4.80 9.37
C GLU A 146 17.35 3.67 10.08
N THR A 147 17.05 3.82 11.36
CA THR A 147 16.34 2.81 12.17
C THR A 147 14.85 3.10 12.28
N LEU A 148 14.47 4.35 12.58
CA LEU A 148 13.07 4.71 12.80
C LEU A 148 12.26 4.71 11.50
N GLY A 149 12.87 5.01 10.35
CA GLY A 149 12.20 4.98 9.06
C GLY A 149 11.59 3.61 8.74
N PRO A 150 12.39 2.53 8.69
CA PRO A 150 11.87 1.18 8.47
C PRO A 150 10.85 0.75 9.54
N ILE A 151 11.08 1.06 10.82
CA ILE A 151 10.17 0.73 11.92
C ILE A 151 8.83 1.46 11.74
N ALA A 152 8.84 2.75 11.43
CA ALA A 152 7.63 3.53 11.23
C ALA A 152 6.84 3.07 10.00
N MET A 153 7.50 2.76 8.88
CA MET A 153 6.84 2.21 7.69
C MET A 153 6.20 0.85 7.97
N GLY A 154 6.91 -0.04 8.68
CA GLY A 154 6.35 -1.30 9.17
C GLY A 154 5.18 -1.08 10.13
N GLY A 155 5.29 -0.09 11.02
CA GLY A 155 4.23 0.34 11.93
C GLY A 155 2.97 0.83 11.21
N CYS A 156 3.12 1.60 10.13
CA CYS A 156 1.99 2.01 9.29
C CYS A 156 1.22 0.80 8.74
N ARG A 157 1.93 -0.23 8.26
CA ARG A 157 1.29 -1.45 7.74
C ARG A 157 0.67 -2.28 8.86
N ALA A 158 1.34 -2.39 10.01
CA ALA A 158 0.79 -3.04 11.20
C ALA A 158 -0.51 -2.36 11.68
N LEU A 159 -0.54 -1.03 11.74
CA LEU A 159 -1.75 -0.27 12.11
C LEU A 159 -2.85 -0.40 11.06
N SER A 160 -2.51 -0.48 9.77
CA SER A 160 -3.46 -0.74 8.69
C SER A 160 -4.17 -2.10 8.91
N LEU A 161 -3.43 -3.17 9.22
CA LEU A 161 -4.01 -4.46 9.57
C LEU A 161 -4.81 -4.39 10.88
N MET A 162 -4.30 -3.69 11.89
CA MET A 162 -4.98 -3.50 13.18
C MET A 162 -6.31 -2.76 13.07
N MET A 163 -6.53 -1.91 12.04
CA MET A 163 -7.87 -1.34 11.78
C MET A 163 -8.91 -2.44 11.57
N GLY A 164 -8.56 -3.50 10.85
CA GLY A 164 -9.42 -4.67 10.67
C GLY A 164 -9.68 -5.42 11.97
N VAL A 165 -8.63 -5.64 12.77
CA VAL A 165 -8.73 -6.30 14.09
C VAL A 165 -9.64 -5.51 15.04
N GLU A 166 -9.48 -4.19 15.11
CA GLU A 166 -10.32 -3.31 15.92
C GLU A 166 -11.78 -3.34 15.44
N ALA A 167 -12.01 -3.26 14.14
CA ALA A 167 -13.34 -3.33 13.55
C ALA A 167 -14.03 -4.70 13.80
N ALA A 168 -13.26 -5.77 14.03
CA ALA A 168 -13.78 -7.07 14.40
C ALA A 168 -14.37 -7.08 15.83
N ARG A 169 -13.90 -6.21 16.75
CA ARG A 169 -14.33 -6.14 18.17
C ARG A 169 -15.81 -5.80 18.37
N SER A 170 -16.47 -5.23 17.43
CA SER A 170 -17.80 -4.61 17.60
C SER A 170 -18.96 -5.58 17.83
N ARG A 171 -18.73 -6.85 18.24
CA ARG A 171 -19.79 -7.83 18.61
C ARG A 171 -19.39 -8.76 19.78
N ARG A 172 -20.42 -9.28 20.44
CA ARG A 172 -20.47 -10.06 21.70
C ARG A 172 -19.58 -11.32 21.80
N ARG A 173 -18.87 -11.73 20.74
CA ARG A 173 -18.03 -12.95 20.69
C ARG A 173 -16.53 -12.66 20.54
N TRP A 174 -16.09 -11.44 20.80
CA TRP A 174 -14.67 -11.13 20.72
C TRP A 174 -13.93 -11.72 21.94
N SER A 175 -12.81 -12.41 21.69
CA SER A 175 -12.00 -13.01 22.74
C SER A 175 -10.58 -12.41 22.74
N ARG A 176 -9.91 -12.48 23.90
CA ARG A 176 -8.48 -12.10 24.01
C ARG A 176 -7.64 -12.87 22.98
N ALA A 177 -7.93 -14.15 22.74
CA ALA A 177 -7.23 -14.97 21.76
C ALA A 177 -7.39 -14.46 20.31
N SER A 178 -8.55 -13.89 19.94
CA SER A 178 -8.74 -13.27 18.63
C SER A 178 -7.93 -11.99 18.50
N PHE A 179 -7.80 -11.22 19.57
CA PHE A 179 -6.95 -10.02 19.58
C PHE A 179 -5.47 -10.38 19.47
N SER A 180 -4.99 -11.32 20.26
CA SER A 180 -3.59 -11.79 20.19
C SER A 180 -3.20 -12.24 18.78
N ARG A 181 -4.03 -13.07 18.14
CA ARG A 181 -3.76 -13.51 16.76
C ARG A 181 -3.70 -12.35 15.77
N GLY A 182 -4.64 -11.41 15.89
CA GLY A 182 -4.65 -10.21 15.05
C GLY A 182 -3.42 -9.33 15.28
N ALA A 183 -3.02 -9.14 16.53
CA ALA A 183 -1.83 -8.37 16.88
C ALA A 183 -0.54 -9.06 16.40
N GLU A 184 -0.43 -10.38 16.52
CA GLU A 184 0.67 -11.16 15.95
C GLU A 184 0.74 -11.01 14.43
N SER A 185 -0.40 -11.12 13.74
CA SER A 185 -0.47 -10.89 12.29
C SER A 185 0.00 -9.48 11.91
N ALA A 186 -0.42 -8.46 12.68
CA ALA A 186 0.02 -7.09 12.48
C ALA A 186 1.52 -6.90 12.68
N LEU A 187 2.09 -7.51 13.71
CA LEU A 187 3.53 -7.48 13.97
C LEU A 187 4.33 -8.16 12.85
N LEU A 188 3.86 -9.31 12.34
CA LEU A 188 4.51 -10.01 11.23
C LEU A 188 4.47 -9.20 9.94
N LEU A 189 3.33 -8.60 9.60
CA LEU A 189 3.24 -7.69 8.45
C LEU A 189 4.14 -6.48 8.64
N GLY A 190 4.15 -5.88 9.82
CA GLY A 190 5.01 -4.76 10.17
C GLY A 190 6.49 -5.11 10.05
N ALA A 191 6.92 -6.26 10.57
CA ALA A 191 8.29 -6.75 10.46
C ALA A 191 8.69 -7.02 9.01
N TYR A 192 7.80 -7.63 8.21
CA TYR A 192 8.03 -7.84 6.78
C TYR A 192 8.27 -6.52 6.05
N VAL A 193 7.41 -5.52 6.29
CA VAL A 193 7.51 -4.22 5.62
C VAL A 193 8.68 -3.40 6.15
N ALA A 194 9.02 -3.51 7.43
CA ALA A 194 10.25 -2.91 7.96
C ALA A 194 11.50 -3.50 7.27
N GLY A 195 11.54 -4.82 7.10
CA GLY A 195 12.61 -5.51 6.37
C GLY A 195 12.68 -5.09 4.90
N LEU A 196 11.54 -5.00 4.22
CA LEU A 196 11.44 -4.48 2.86
C LEU A 196 11.96 -3.03 2.77
N THR A 197 11.57 -2.17 3.72
CA THR A 197 11.98 -0.77 3.74
C THR A 197 13.47 -0.63 4.02
N LEU A 198 14.02 -1.45 4.91
CA LEU A 198 15.45 -1.51 5.18
C LEU A 198 16.23 -1.93 3.91
N LEU A 199 15.76 -2.96 3.22
CA LEU A 199 16.34 -3.43 1.97
C LEU A 199 16.26 -2.36 0.87
N ALA A 200 15.14 -1.63 0.76
CA ALA A 200 14.95 -0.58 -0.22
C ALA A 200 15.95 0.60 -0.06
N ARG A 201 16.46 0.85 1.15
CA ARG A 201 17.48 1.89 1.38
C ARG A 201 18.80 1.60 0.67
N SER A 202 19.08 0.35 0.36
CA SER A 202 20.28 -0.03 -0.42
C SER A 202 20.11 0.16 -1.93
N GLU A 203 18.94 0.60 -2.40
CA GLU A 203 18.68 0.90 -3.82
C GLU A 203 19.37 2.20 -4.26
N THR A 204 19.45 3.19 -3.37
CA THR A 204 20.03 4.51 -3.62
C THR A 204 21.42 4.62 -2.99
N GLY A 205 22.49 4.42 -3.76
CA GLY A 205 23.86 4.57 -3.32
C GLY A 205 24.68 3.29 -3.38
N ALA A 206 25.90 3.30 -2.81
CA ALA A 206 26.69 2.09 -2.63
C ALA A 206 25.88 1.13 -1.75
N ALA A 207 25.50 -0.02 -2.31
CA ALA A 207 24.65 -0.98 -1.63
C ALA A 207 25.24 -1.31 -0.25
N ARG A 208 24.57 -0.84 0.81
CA ARG A 208 24.95 -1.16 2.19
C ARG A 208 24.59 -2.62 2.43
N GLU A 209 25.54 -3.50 2.26
CA GLU A 209 25.35 -4.96 2.32
C GLU A 209 24.65 -5.39 3.62
N ARG A 210 24.92 -4.68 4.72
CA ARG A 210 24.26 -4.91 6.01
C ARG A 210 22.75 -4.62 5.95
N GLU A 211 22.33 -3.54 5.30
CA GLU A 211 20.90 -3.17 5.16
C GLU A 211 20.19 -4.16 4.24
N LEU A 212 20.83 -4.53 3.13
CA LEU A 212 20.31 -5.54 2.20
C LEU A 212 20.09 -6.89 2.88
N ARG A 213 21.15 -7.42 3.55
CA ARG A 213 21.09 -8.71 4.25
C ARG A 213 20.13 -8.66 5.45
N GLY A 214 20.19 -7.60 6.26
CA GLY A 214 19.31 -7.42 7.43
C GLY A 214 17.86 -7.29 7.02
N GLY A 215 17.56 -6.52 5.96
CA GLY A 215 16.22 -6.37 5.43
C GLY A 215 15.66 -7.67 4.86
N ALA A 216 16.47 -8.41 4.08
CA ALA A 216 16.08 -9.71 3.54
C ALA A 216 15.83 -10.75 4.66
N ALA A 217 16.71 -10.78 5.66
CA ALA A 217 16.57 -11.68 6.82
C ALA A 217 15.30 -11.38 7.62
N LEU A 218 15.02 -10.11 7.90
CA LEU A 218 13.82 -9.71 8.65
C LEU A 218 12.52 -10.03 7.88
N ALA A 219 12.47 -9.71 6.58
CA ALA A 219 11.32 -10.04 5.75
C ALA A 219 11.13 -11.55 5.61
N GLY A 220 12.21 -12.31 5.43
CA GLY A 220 12.19 -13.76 5.35
C GLY A 220 11.74 -14.42 6.66
N ALA A 221 12.24 -13.93 7.79
CA ALA A 221 11.85 -14.42 9.12
C ALA A 221 10.35 -14.17 9.41
N ALA A 222 9.84 -12.99 9.04
CA ALA A 222 8.42 -12.68 9.19
C ALA A 222 7.54 -13.60 8.32
N LEU A 223 7.96 -13.87 7.07
CA LEU A 223 7.25 -14.78 6.17
C LEU A 223 7.29 -16.23 6.67
N LEU A 224 8.44 -16.70 7.16
CA LEU A 224 8.58 -18.03 7.76
C LEU A 224 7.71 -18.16 9.01
N ALA A 225 7.71 -17.15 9.88
CA ALA A 225 6.85 -17.14 11.07
C ALA A 225 5.36 -17.17 10.71
N ALA A 226 4.94 -16.48 9.64
CA ALA A 226 3.58 -16.55 9.13
C ALA A 226 3.22 -17.96 8.64
N ALA A 227 4.16 -18.66 7.99
CA ALA A 227 3.97 -20.04 7.54
C ALA A 227 3.83 -21.04 8.68
N VAL A 228 4.71 -20.93 9.70
CA VAL A 228 4.79 -21.89 10.82
C VAL A 228 3.66 -21.69 11.83
N ARG A 229 3.31 -20.44 12.14
CA ARG A 229 2.29 -20.08 13.14
C ARG A 229 0.86 -20.10 12.59
N GLY A 230 0.73 -20.07 11.29
CA GLY A 230 -0.57 -20.08 10.65
C GLY A 230 -1.30 -21.41 10.76
N ALA A 231 -2.62 -21.39 10.56
CA ALA A 231 -3.39 -22.60 10.37
C ALA A 231 -2.91 -23.34 9.09
N PRO A 232 -3.23 -24.62 8.89
CA PRO A 232 -2.80 -25.38 7.70
C PRO A 232 -3.05 -24.67 6.36
N GLY A 233 -4.04 -23.78 6.31
CA GLY A 233 -4.33 -22.95 5.14
C GLY A 233 -3.37 -21.79 4.88
N SER A 234 -2.46 -21.41 5.81
CA SER A 234 -1.51 -20.31 5.61
C SER A 234 -0.32 -20.70 4.74
N LEU A 235 0.05 -21.99 4.76
CA LEU A 235 1.22 -22.48 4.04
C LEU A 235 1.20 -22.21 2.52
N PRO A 236 0.12 -22.48 1.77
CA PRO A 236 0.07 -22.16 0.35
C PRO A 236 0.28 -20.67 0.04
N TRP A 237 -0.25 -19.79 0.88
CA TRP A 237 -0.08 -18.35 0.76
C TRP A 237 1.34 -17.89 1.04
N SER A 238 1.96 -18.47 2.09
CA SER A 238 3.36 -18.18 2.43
C SER A 238 4.31 -18.67 1.33
N VAL A 239 4.04 -19.85 0.76
CA VAL A 239 4.78 -20.38 -0.40
C VAL A 239 4.60 -19.48 -1.62
N ALA A 240 3.39 -19.00 -1.89
CA ALA A 240 3.14 -18.06 -2.97
C ALA A 240 3.91 -16.74 -2.77
N ALA A 241 3.92 -16.17 -1.56
CA ALA A 241 4.68 -14.97 -1.23
C ALA A 241 6.19 -15.19 -1.40
N ALA A 242 6.72 -16.33 -0.92
CA ALA A 242 8.12 -16.71 -1.08
C ALA A 242 8.49 -16.91 -2.56
N GLY A 243 7.63 -17.54 -3.35
CA GLY A 243 7.83 -17.72 -4.79
C GLY A 243 7.85 -16.41 -5.57
N LEU A 244 7.02 -15.44 -5.15
CA LEU A 244 6.99 -14.11 -5.76
C LEU A 244 8.24 -13.26 -5.45
N ALA A 245 8.75 -13.32 -4.21
CA ALA A 245 9.83 -12.46 -3.75
C ALA A 245 11.20 -13.13 -3.75
N GLY A 246 11.25 -14.43 -3.42
CA GLY A 246 12.48 -15.17 -3.17
C GLY A 246 13.52 -15.11 -4.30
N PRO A 247 13.17 -15.39 -5.56
CA PRO A 247 14.14 -15.36 -6.65
C PRO A 247 14.82 -14.00 -6.84
N ALA A 248 14.04 -12.90 -6.74
CA ALA A 248 14.58 -11.56 -6.91
C ALA A 248 15.45 -11.15 -5.71
N VAL A 249 15.03 -11.47 -4.48
CA VAL A 249 15.81 -11.23 -3.26
C VAL A 249 17.12 -12.05 -3.28
N ALA A 250 17.04 -13.33 -3.66
CA ALA A 250 18.23 -14.17 -3.77
C ALA A 250 19.24 -13.65 -4.81
N ARG A 251 18.75 -13.09 -5.92
CA ARG A 251 19.62 -12.42 -6.91
C ARG A 251 20.28 -11.17 -6.35
N ALA A 252 19.51 -10.30 -5.68
CA ALA A 252 20.04 -9.09 -5.06
C ALA A 252 21.09 -9.38 -3.98
N LEU A 253 20.92 -10.48 -3.24
CA LEU A 253 21.91 -10.92 -2.23
C LEU A 253 23.21 -11.45 -2.83
N ARG A 254 23.16 -12.04 -4.04
CA ARG A 254 24.37 -12.53 -4.75
C ARG A 254 25.09 -11.43 -5.51
N GLU A 255 24.34 -10.49 -6.06
CA GLU A 255 24.82 -9.39 -6.89
C GLU A 255 24.22 -8.08 -6.36
N PRO A 256 24.80 -7.49 -5.28
CA PRO A 256 24.27 -6.26 -4.69
C PRO A 256 24.49 -5.06 -5.63
N ALA A 257 23.47 -4.70 -6.41
CA ALA A 257 23.51 -3.57 -7.33
C ALA A 257 22.10 -2.92 -7.42
N PRO A 258 21.99 -1.63 -7.73
CA PRO A 258 20.69 -0.96 -7.93
C PRO A 258 19.80 -1.71 -8.93
N SER A 259 20.37 -2.27 -9.99
CA SER A 259 19.68 -3.05 -11.02
C SER A 259 19.06 -4.38 -10.52
N THR A 260 19.51 -4.91 -9.38
CA THR A 260 18.98 -6.13 -8.75
C THR A 260 18.15 -5.83 -7.52
N VAL A 261 18.51 -4.79 -6.76
CA VAL A 261 17.80 -4.38 -5.54
C VAL A 261 16.41 -3.82 -5.86
N GLY A 262 16.27 -2.92 -6.84
CA GLY A 262 14.96 -2.37 -7.22
C GLY A 262 13.94 -3.45 -7.62
N PRO A 263 14.29 -4.41 -8.50
CA PRO A 263 13.43 -5.58 -8.77
C PRO A 263 13.06 -6.40 -7.53
N ALA A 264 13.98 -6.56 -6.56
CA ALA A 264 13.71 -7.28 -5.30
C ALA A 264 12.70 -6.52 -4.43
N VAL A 265 12.86 -5.20 -4.28
CA VAL A 265 11.87 -4.32 -3.60
C VAL A 265 10.51 -4.47 -4.26
N GLY A 266 10.43 -4.36 -5.58
CA GLY A 266 9.19 -4.52 -6.33
C GLY A 266 8.56 -5.91 -6.16
N ALA A 267 9.35 -6.96 -6.04
CA ALA A 267 8.88 -8.32 -5.81
C ALA A 267 8.32 -8.49 -4.38
N LEU A 268 9.02 -7.95 -3.37
CA LEU A 268 8.55 -7.93 -1.99
C LEU A 268 7.21 -7.18 -1.84
N ILE A 269 7.05 -6.03 -2.50
CA ILE A 269 5.78 -5.30 -2.51
C ILE A 269 4.66 -6.14 -3.14
N ARG A 270 4.93 -6.82 -4.25
CA ARG A 270 3.94 -7.70 -4.93
C ARG A 270 3.58 -8.93 -4.10
N ALA A 271 4.43 -9.36 -3.18
CA ALA A 271 4.15 -10.49 -2.30
C ALA A 271 3.24 -10.13 -1.11
N ILE A 272 3.03 -8.83 -0.80
CA ILE A 272 2.20 -8.39 0.35
C ILE A 272 0.78 -8.98 0.31
N PRO A 273 0.01 -8.98 -0.80
CA PRO A 273 -1.32 -9.57 -0.79
C PRO A 273 -1.33 -11.08 -0.50
N ALA A 274 -0.27 -11.80 -0.89
CA ALA A 274 -0.13 -13.21 -0.53
C ALA A 274 0.21 -13.37 0.96
N LEU A 275 1.07 -12.50 1.51
CA LEU A 275 1.33 -12.46 2.95
C LEU A 275 0.05 -12.11 3.73
N ASP A 276 -0.74 -11.14 3.28
CA ASP A 276 -2.05 -10.82 3.86
C ASP A 276 -2.96 -12.06 3.88
N GLY A 277 -2.96 -12.84 2.82
CA GLY A 277 -3.64 -14.14 2.74
C GLY A 277 -3.15 -15.10 3.83
N ALA A 278 -1.84 -15.24 4.02
CA ALA A 278 -1.26 -16.09 5.06
C ALA A 278 -1.64 -15.63 6.48
N LEU A 279 -1.64 -14.31 6.70
CA LEU A 279 -1.95 -13.68 7.99
C LEU A 279 -3.46 -13.65 8.31
N ALA A 280 -4.28 -13.62 7.26
CA ALA A 280 -5.73 -13.62 7.38
C ALA A 280 -6.28 -14.93 7.93
N VAL A 281 -5.51 -16.03 7.86
CA VAL A 281 -6.04 -17.39 7.89
C VAL A 281 -6.90 -17.66 9.10
N PRO A 282 -8.17 -17.60 8.86
CA PRO A 282 -9.13 -18.34 9.65
C PRO A 282 -9.20 -19.77 9.10
N ARG A 283 -9.73 -20.64 9.88
CA ARG A 283 -10.09 -22.02 9.52
C ARG A 283 -10.93 -22.16 8.21
N ARG A 284 -11.14 -21.08 7.43
CA ARG A 284 -11.92 -21.04 6.18
C ARG A 284 -11.14 -20.27 5.12
N PRO A 285 -10.59 -20.94 4.10
CA PRO A 285 -9.76 -20.30 3.07
C PRO A 285 -10.54 -19.41 2.08
N ALA A 286 -11.83 -19.68 1.86
CA ALA A 286 -12.62 -19.00 0.85
C ALA A 286 -12.65 -17.45 0.96
N PRO A 287 -12.81 -16.82 2.15
CA PRO A 287 -12.79 -15.36 2.24
C PRO A 287 -11.42 -14.74 1.93
N ALA A 288 -10.32 -15.49 2.11
CA ALA A 288 -8.98 -15.00 1.80
C ALA A 288 -8.72 -14.96 0.28
N LEU A 289 -9.47 -15.71 -0.53
CA LEU A 289 -9.34 -15.69 -1.99
C LEU A 289 -9.63 -14.31 -2.60
N VAL A 290 -10.43 -13.46 -1.93
CA VAL A 290 -10.63 -12.07 -2.35
C VAL A 290 -9.31 -11.28 -2.39
N LEU A 291 -8.33 -11.64 -1.55
CA LEU A 291 -7.02 -11.00 -1.53
C LEU A 291 -6.20 -11.33 -2.79
N LEU A 292 -6.46 -12.47 -3.46
CA LEU A 292 -5.82 -12.81 -4.74
C LEU A 292 -6.23 -11.87 -5.87
N SER A 293 -7.46 -11.38 -5.86
CA SER A 293 -7.91 -10.42 -6.88
C SER A 293 -7.10 -9.12 -6.83
N LEU A 294 -6.56 -8.76 -5.68
CA LEU A 294 -5.70 -7.58 -5.51
C LEU A 294 -4.36 -7.73 -6.26
N LEU A 295 -3.85 -8.96 -6.43
CA LEU A 295 -2.65 -9.22 -7.24
C LEU A 295 -2.86 -8.84 -8.72
N GLY A 296 -4.04 -9.16 -9.27
CA GLY A 296 -4.42 -8.76 -10.63
C GLY A 296 -4.55 -7.24 -10.78
N LEU A 297 -5.18 -6.59 -9.79
CA LEU A 297 -5.39 -5.15 -9.79
C LEU A 297 -4.08 -4.34 -9.72
N THR A 298 -3.09 -4.81 -8.98
CA THR A 298 -1.77 -4.15 -8.91
C THR A 298 -1.03 -4.19 -10.26
N ARG A 299 -1.17 -5.28 -11.04
CA ARG A 299 -0.60 -5.39 -12.39
C ARG A 299 -1.33 -4.47 -13.36
N TRP A 300 -2.66 -4.51 -13.35
CA TRP A 300 -3.51 -3.70 -14.23
C TRP A 300 -3.35 -2.20 -13.97
N GLY A 301 -3.30 -1.76 -12.71
CA GLY A 301 -3.12 -0.34 -12.36
C GLY A 301 -1.85 0.27 -12.93
N ARG A 302 -0.75 -0.48 -13.00
CA ARG A 302 0.54 -0.04 -13.58
C ARG A 302 0.48 0.18 -15.10
N THR A 303 -0.41 -0.51 -15.80
CA THR A 303 -0.57 -0.31 -17.25
C THR A 303 -1.34 0.97 -17.59
N LEU A 304 -2.11 1.52 -16.63
CA LEU A 304 -2.95 2.69 -16.83
C LEU A 304 -2.22 4.02 -16.54
N ILE A 305 -1.30 4.02 -15.57
CA ILE A 305 -0.57 5.21 -15.14
C ILE A 305 0.89 4.80 -14.93
N PRO A 306 1.80 5.16 -15.85
CA PRO A 306 3.23 4.94 -15.64
C PRO A 306 3.69 5.79 -14.45
N ILE A 307 4.25 5.14 -13.45
CA ILE A 307 4.88 5.77 -12.28
C ILE A 307 6.32 6.08 -12.71
N SER A 308 6.63 7.34 -12.77
CA SER A 308 8.00 7.84 -12.92
C SER A 308 8.77 7.73 -11.60
#